data_231cca47daa01505c8413b1c7019e4de
#
_entry.id   231cca47daa01505c8413b1c7019e4de
#
_cell.length_a   1.000
_cell.length_b   1.000
_cell.length_c   1.000
_cell.angle_alpha   90.00
_cell.angle_beta   90.00
_cell.angle_gamma   90.00
#
_symmetry.space_group_name_H-M   'P 1'
#
loop_
_entity.id
_entity.type
_entity.pdbx_description
1 polymer ?
#
loop_
_entity_poly.entity_id
_entity_poly.type
_entity_poly.pdbx_seq_one_letter_code
_entity_poly.pdbx_strand_id
1 'polypeptide(L)'
;MKALKLGSLLVMALCLAVTAYAHHSAAGIDQTKTVTQEGIVKQFKWANPHSWLEIEVMNEKGNTEIWNLEMNPPAYLVRAGWKSNSVKPGDKIKFTARPFKNGDPGGLFVNVTLPDGKVLGQNAPRANAPVYETK
;
A
#
# COMPACT_ATOMS: atom_id res chain seq x y z
N MET A 1 27.78 -41.17 3.33
CA MET A 1 26.33 -41.12 2.96
C MET A 1 25.42 -40.48 4.01
N LYS A 2 25.69 -40.56 5.31
CA LYS A 2 24.86 -39.90 6.34
C LYS A 2 24.96 -38.37 6.36
N ALA A 3 26.13 -37.79 6.06
CA ALA A 3 26.34 -36.34 6.03
C ALA A 3 25.63 -35.64 4.82
N LEU A 4 25.52 -36.32 3.68
CA LEU A 4 24.84 -35.77 2.48
C LEU A 4 23.32 -35.67 2.69
N LYS A 5 22.73 -36.61 3.43
CA LYS A 5 21.29 -36.59 3.76
C LYS A 5 20.94 -35.47 4.75
N LEU A 6 21.85 -35.18 5.70
CA LEU A 6 21.63 -34.10 6.68
C LEU A 6 21.70 -32.72 6.02
N GLY A 7 22.63 -32.53 5.08
CA GLY A 7 22.74 -31.29 4.32
C GLY A 7 21.51 -30.99 3.44
N SER A 8 20.95 -32.02 2.80
CA SER A 8 19.74 -31.87 1.98
C SER A 8 18.49 -31.53 2.81
N LEU A 9 18.38 -32.08 4.02
CA LEU A 9 17.27 -31.75 4.94
C LEU A 9 17.38 -30.30 5.45
N LEU A 10 18.60 -29.84 5.73
CA LEU A 10 18.84 -28.48 6.22
C LEU A 10 18.51 -27.42 5.14
N VAL A 11 18.90 -27.66 3.89
CA VAL A 11 18.60 -26.78 2.75
C VAL A 11 17.10 -26.74 2.47
N MET A 12 16.41 -27.89 2.55
CA MET A 12 14.97 -27.96 2.35
C MET A 12 14.18 -27.25 3.46
N ALA A 13 14.65 -27.34 4.73
CA ALA A 13 14.07 -26.62 5.85
C ALA A 13 14.27 -25.09 5.73
N LEU A 14 15.41 -24.63 5.21
CA LEU A 14 15.72 -23.22 4.97
C LEU A 14 14.85 -22.64 3.85
N CYS A 15 14.57 -23.40 2.78
CA CYS A 15 13.69 -22.97 1.70
C CYS A 15 12.22 -22.82 2.15
N LEU A 16 11.76 -23.61 3.10
CA LEU A 16 10.39 -23.51 3.65
C LEU A 16 10.22 -22.30 4.58
N ALA A 17 11.28 -21.83 5.22
CA ALA A 17 11.24 -20.68 6.13
C ALA A 17 11.08 -19.33 5.37
N VAL A 18 11.53 -19.24 4.12
CA VAL A 18 11.46 -17.99 3.33
C VAL A 18 10.03 -17.68 2.84
N THR A 19 9.20 -18.71 2.66
CA THR A 19 7.81 -18.53 2.19
C THR A 19 6.86 -18.01 3.28
N ALA A 20 7.21 -18.16 4.57
CA ALA A 20 6.38 -17.72 5.69
C ALA A 20 6.35 -16.17 5.83
N TYR A 21 7.37 -15.45 5.37
CA TYR A 21 7.42 -13.98 5.46
C TYR A 21 6.54 -13.26 4.44
N ALA A 22 6.19 -13.91 3.33
CA ALA A 22 5.40 -13.27 2.26
C ALA A 22 3.90 -13.15 2.58
N HIS A 23 3.38 -13.89 3.56
CA HIS A 23 1.96 -13.91 3.91
C HIS A 23 1.57 -12.96 5.04
N HIS A 24 2.53 -12.31 5.72
CA HIS A 24 2.23 -11.51 6.91
C HIS A 24 1.65 -10.12 6.63
N SER A 25 1.90 -9.50 5.48
CA SER A 25 1.41 -8.15 5.20
C SER A 25 -0.10 -8.10 5.02
N ALA A 26 -0.69 -9.07 4.33
CA ALA A 26 -2.14 -9.11 4.11
C ALA A 26 -2.94 -9.47 5.37
N ALA A 27 -2.35 -10.22 6.32
CA ALA A 27 -3.01 -10.64 7.55
C ALA A 27 -3.31 -9.47 8.50
N GLY A 28 -2.49 -8.41 8.47
CA GLY A 28 -2.66 -7.20 9.28
C GLY A 28 -3.67 -6.19 8.74
N ILE A 29 -4.18 -6.37 7.52
CA ILE A 29 -5.12 -5.47 6.85
C ILE A 29 -6.56 -5.93 7.09
N ASP A 30 -7.45 -5.01 7.46
CA ASP A 30 -8.89 -5.25 7.49
C ASP A 30 -9.47 -5.16 6.08
N GLN A 31 -9.63 -6.32 5.44
CA GLN A 31 -10.14 -6.42 4.06
C GLN A 31 -11.62 -6.06 3.94
N THR A 32 -12.35 -5.97 5.05
CA THR A 32 -13.80 -5.71 5.08
C THR A 32 -14.13 -4.23 5.20
N LYS A 33 -13.15 -3.39 5.53
CA LYS A 33 -13.32 -1.96 5.75
C LYS A 33 -12.53 -1.12 4.76
N THR A 34 -13.05 0.05 4.49
CA THR A 34 -12.33 1.15 3.83
C THR A 34 -12.49 2.42 4.65
N VAL A 35 -11.44 3.22 4.68
CA VAL A 35 -11.45 4.55 5.26
C VAL A 35 -11.06 5.56 4.20
N THR A 36 -11.69 6.72 4.22
CA THR A 36 -11.34 7.85 3.35
C THR A 36 -10.93 9.02 4.22
N GLN A 37 -9.76 9.59 3.96
CA GLN A 37 -9.18 10.69 4.73
C GLN A 37 -8.61 11.75 3.79
N GLU A 38 -8.44 12.96 4.31
CA GLU A 38 -7.69 14.04 3.65
C GLU A 38 -6.41 14.30 4.43
N GLY A 39 -5.35 14.64 3.73
CA GLY A 39 -4.08 14.93 4.38
C GLY A 39 -3.06 15.54 3.43
N ILE A 40 -1.87 15.79 3.97
CA ILE A 40 -0.76 16.38 3.25
C ILE A 40 0.31 15.30 3.06
N VAL A 41 0.74 15.11 1.81
CA VAL A 41 1.83 14.17 1.49
C VAL A 41 3.10 14.59 2.22
N LYS A 42 3.65 13.70 3.02
CA LYS A 42 4.94 13.86 3.67
C LYS A 42 6.06 13.24 2.83
N GLN A 43 5.84 12.03 2.35
CA GLN A 43 6.81 11.31 1.52
C GLN A 43 6.12 10.33 0.58
N PHE A 44 6.63 10.20 -0.64
CA PHE A 44 6.31 9.14 -1.57
C PHE A 44 7.56 8.33 -1.88
N LYS A 45 7.60 7.10 -1.39
CA LYS A 45 8.72 6.18 -1.58
C LYS A 45 8.41 5.24 -2.75
N TRP A 46 9.04 5.52 -3.87
CA TRP A 46 8.93 4.73 -5.11
C TRP A 46 9.96 3.61 -5.11
N ALA A 47 9.62 2.42 -4.64
CA ALA A 47 10.58 1.35 -4.37
C ALA A 47 9.99 -0.05 -4.53
N ASN A 48 10.87 -1.04 -4.72
CA ASN A 48 10.57 -2.46 -4.62
C ASN A 48 10.93 -2.97 -3.20
N PRO A 49 10.26 -4.00 -2.69
CA PRO A 49 9.14 -4.75 -3.29
C PRO A 49 7.80 -4.02 -3.25
N HIS A 50 7.67 -2.96 -2.44
CA HIS A 50 6.47 -2.16 -2.29
C HIS A 50 6.82 -0.66 -2.27
N SER A 51 5.99 0.15 -2.94
CA SER A 51 6.01 1.59 -2.77
C SER A 51 5.21 1.98 -1.51
N TRP A 52 5.51 3.15 -0.94
CA TRP A 52 4.87 3.63 0.28
C TRP A 52 4.51 5.10 0.15
N LEU A 53 3.35 5.46 0.68
CA LEU A 53 2.89 6.83 0.76
C LEU A 53 2.69 7.21 2.23
N GLU A 54 3.45 8.18 2.72
CA GLU A 54 3.30 8.76 4.06
C GLU A 54 2.52 10.06 3.95
N ILE A 55 1.47 10.18 4.77
CA ILE A 55 0.53 11.29 4.73
C ILE A 55 0.32 11.82 6.16
N GLU A 56 0.43 13.12 6.34
CA GLU A 56 0.01 13.79 7.57
C GLU A 56 -1.50 14.00 7.54
N VAL A 57 -2.20 13.42 8.50
CA VAL A 57 -3.66 13.51 8.65
C VAL A 57 -3.98 14.13 9.99
N MET A 58 -4.89 15.10 10.02
CA MET A 58 -5.43 15.62 11.26
C MET A 58 -6.56 14.73 11.73
N ASN A 59 -6.43 14.15 12.92
CA ASN A 59 -7.48 13.33 13.51
C ASN A 59 -8.60 14.17 14.14
N GLU A 60 -9.68 13.52 14.56
CA GLU A 60 -10.85 14.18 15.17
C GLU A 60 -10.52 14.96 16.46
N LYS A 61 -9.42 14.64 17.12
CA LYS A 61 -8.94 15.33 18.34
C LYS A 61 -8.07 16.54 18.03
N GLY A 62 -7.82 16.85 16.73
CA GLY A 62 -6.97 17.94 16.30
C GLY A 62 -5.47 17.63 16.35
N ASN A 63 -5.09 16.38 16.56
CA ASN A 63 -3.70 15.95 16.52
C ASN A 63 -3.30 15.46 15.13
N THR A 64 -2.05 15.68 14.74
CA THR A 64 -1.50 15.15 13.51
C THR A 64 -1.05 13.70 13.70
N GLU A 65 -1.47 12.84 12.80
CA GLU A 65 -1.06 11.44 12.71
C GLU A 65 -0.38 11.17 11.36
N ILE A 66 0.61 10.29 11.37
CA ILE A 66 1.26 9.86 10.13
C ILE A 66 0.62 8.55 9.66
N TRP A 67 -0.08 8.64 8.55
CA TRP A 67 -0.64 7.47 7.87
C TRP A 67 0.38 6.87 6.91
N ASN A 68 0.68 5.59 7.09
CA ASN A 68 1.58 4.84 6.22
C ASN A 68 0.77 3.90 5.34
N LEU A 69 0.76 4.17 4.04
CA LEU A 69 0.01 3.38 3.07
C LEU A 69 0.94 2.53 2.21
N GLU A 70 0.77 1.21 2.33
CA GLU A 70 1.46 0.24 1.47
C GLU A 70 0.82 0.23 0.08
N MET A 71 1.66 0.28 -0.94
CA MET A 71 1.25 0.31 -2.35
C MET A 71 1.91 -0.82 -3.13
N ASN A 72 1.40 -1.07 -4.33
CA ASN A 72 2.03 -2.00 -5.25
C ASN A 72 3.45 -1.58 -5.65
N PRO A 73 4.28 -2.50 -6.15
CA PRO A 73 5.58 -2.17 -6.74
C PRO A 73 5.47 -1.19 -7.92
N PRO A 74 6.52 -0.43 -8.22
CA PRO A 74 6.56 0.54 -9.32
C PRO A 74 6.05 0.00 -10.67
N ALA A 75 6.39 -1.23 -11.02
CA ALA A 75 5.97 -1.84 -12.29
C ALA A 75 4.44 -1.97 -12.44
N TYR A 76 3.72 -2.19 -11.34
CA TYR A 76 2.25 -2.23 -11.34
C TYR A 76 1.66 -0.83 -11.33
N LEU A 77 2.24 0.07 -10.55
CA LEU A 77 1.78 1.45 -10.44
C LEU A 77 1.90 2.21 -11.77
N VAL A 78 2.99 1.98 -12.53
CA VAL A 78 3.14 2.57 -13.88
C VAL A 78 1.98 2.16 -14.80
N ARG A 79 1.55 0.90 -14.76
CA ARG A 79 0.40 0.43 -15.54
C ARG A 79 -0.93 1.08 -15.11
N ALA A 80 -1.01 1.50 -13.84
CA ALA A 80 -2.14 2.23 -13.30
C ALA A 80 -2.05 3.77 -13.51
N GLY A 81 -1.05 4.23 -14.27
CA GLY A 81 -0.88 5.63 -14.63
C GLY A 81 -0.04 6.46 -13.66
N TRP A 82 0.61 5.83 -12.69
CA TRP A 82 1.52 6.49 -11.76
C TRP A 82 2.89 6.76 -12.39
N LYS A 83 3.53 7.79 -11.88
CA LYS A 83 4.95 8.13 -12.07
C LYS A 83 5.58 8.36 -10.71
N SER A 84 6.89 8.28 -10.62
CA SER A 84 7.63 8.53 -9.37
C SER A 84 7.41 9.93 -8.78
N ASN A 85 6.90 10.87 -9.58
CA ASN A 85 6.57 12.24 -9.20
C ASN A 85 5.07 12.54 -9.26
N SER A 86 4.20 11.53 -9.25
CA SER A 86 2.74 11.71 -9.29
C SER A 86 2.21 12.47 -8.08
N VAL A 87 2.86 12.31 -6.93
CA VAL A 87 2.63 13.09 -5.72
C VAL A 87 3.97 13.58 -5.17
N LYS A 88 3.95 14.72 -4.49
CA LYS A 88 5.13 15.38 -3.91
C LYS A 88 4.85 15.77 -2.46
N PRO A 89 5.87 15.87 -1.61
CA PRO A 89 5.72 16.46 -0.29
C PRO A 89 5.02 17.83 -0.36
N GLY A 90 4.02 18.03 0.49
CA GLY A 90 3.20 19.23 0.53
C GLY A 90 1.91 19.15 -0.29
N ASP A 91 1.72 18.18 -1.17
CA ASP A 91 0.47 18.00 -1.90
C ASP A 91 -0.67 17.68 -0.94
N LYS A 92 -1.78 18.43 -1.04
CA LYS A 92 -3.03 18.12 -0.33
C LYS A 92 -3.81 17.12 -1.15
N ILE A 93 -4.11 15.98 -0.55
CA ILE A 93 -4.75 14.84 -1.22
C ILE A 93 -5.91 14.31 -0.40
N LYS A 94 -6.84 13.62 -1.09
CA LYS A 94 -7.85 12.77 -0.48
C LYS A 94 -7.55 11.33 -0.87
N PHE A 95 -7.44 10.44 0.10
CA PHE A 95 -7.10 9.04 -0.15
C PHE A 95 -8.09 8.08 0.46
N THR A 96 -8.19 6.89 -0.12
CA THR A 96 -8.94 5.75 0.42
C THR A 96 -7.95 4.60 0.67
N ALA A 97 -8.08 3.97 1.83
CA ALA A 97 -7.25 2.84 2.24
C ALA A 97 -8.08 1.76 2.96
N ARG A 98 -7.58 0.54 2.97
CA ARG A 98 -8.02 -0.53 3.88
C ARG A 98 -7.15 -0.46 5.13
N PRO A 99 -7.73 -0.19 6.32
CA PRO A 99 -6.95 0.11 7.51
C PRO A 99 -6.26 -1.12 8.09
N PHE A 100 -5.26 -0.90 8.91
CA PHE A 100 -4.71 -1.95 9.77
C PHE A 100 -5.74 -2.43 10.79
N LYS A 101 -5.76 -3.74 11.08
CA LYS A 101 -6.67 -4.34 12.08
C LYS A 101 -6.37 -3.90 13.51
N ASN A 102 -5.13 -3.55 13.79
CA ASN A 102 -4.68 -3.13 15.13
C ASN A 102 -5.04 -1.67 15.46
N GLY A 103 -5.59 -0.92 14.49
CA GLY A 103 -5.99 0.48 14.68
C GLY A 103 -4.87 1.50 14.51
N ASP A 104 -3.64 1.09 14.19
CA ASP A 104 -2.56 2.03 13.87
C ASP A 104 -2.92 2.85 12.63
N PRO A 105 -2.50 4.13 12.53
CA PRO A 105 -2.74 4.95 11.35
C PRO A 105 -1.99 4.39 10.14
N GLY A 106 -2.76 3.95 9.14
CA GLY A 106 -2.20 3.35 7.93
C GLY A 106 -2.99 2.17 7.40
N GLY A 107 -2.42 1.48 6.42
CA GLY A 107 -3.03 0.33 5.79
C GLY A 107 -2.62 0.11 4.35
N LEU A 108 -3.46 -0.61 3.61
CA LEU A 108 -3.28 -0.86 2.19
C LEU A 108 -3.94 0.26 1.39
N PHE A 109 -3.17 0.93 0.54
CA PHE A 109 -3.66 1.97 -0.36
C PHE A 109 -4.73 1.42 -1.33
N VAL A 110 -5.77 2.19 -1.61
CA VAL A 110 -6.80 1.88 -2.61
C VAL A 110 -6.75 2.89 -3.76
N ASN A 111 -6.96 4.15 -3.47
CA ASN A 111 -6.89 5.25 -4.45
C ASN A 111 -6.56 6.58 -3.79
N VAL A 112 -6.23 7.55 -4.63
CA VAL A 112 -6.00 8.94 -4.24
C VAL A 112 -6.64 9.88 -5.24
N THR A 113 -7.21 10.98 -4.76
CA THR A 113 -7.56 12.15 -5.55
C THR A 113 -6.48 13.19 -5.36
N LEU A 114 -5.82 13.56 -6.46
CA LEU A 114 -4.76 14.55 -6.52
C LEU A 114 -5.30 15.99 -6.45
N PRO A 115 -4.45 17.01 -6.20
CA PRO A 115 -4.88 18.41 -6.15
C PRO A 115 -5.59 18.91 -7.42
N ASP A 116 -5.26 18.35 -8.58
CA ASP A 116 -5.89 18.64 -9.88
C ASP A 116 -7.22 17.89 -10.12
N GLY A 117 -7.67 17.08 -9.14
CA GLY A 117 -8.87 16.27 -9.23
C GLY A 117 -8.69 14.90 -9.90
N LYS A 118 -7.51 14.61 -10.43
CA LYS A 118 -7.22 13.30 -11.03
C LYS A 118 -7.23 12.20 -9.96
N VAL A 119 -7.86 11.07 -10.28
CA VAL A 119 -7.88 9.89 -9.40
C VAL A 119 -6.90 8.84 -9.91
N LEU A 120 -6.05 8.34 -9.01
CA LEU A 120 -5.12 7.25 -9.26
C LEU A 120 -5.36 6.10 -8.27
N GLY A 121 -5.51 4.88 -8.79
CA GLY A 121 -5.63 3.65 -8.00
C GLY A 121 -4.38 2.79 -8.05
N GLN A 122 -4.36 1.66 -7.33
CA GLN A 122 -3.25 0.70 -7.36
C GLN A 122 -3.18 -0.14 -8.62
N ASN A 123 -4.32 -0.35 -9.28
CA ASN A 123 -4.43 -1.24 -10.42
C ASN A 123 -4.82 -0.44 -11.66
N ALA A 124 -4.37 -0.92 -12.82
CA ALA A 124 -4.84 -0.37 -14.09
C ALA A 124 -6.38 -0.48 -14.16
N PRO A 125 -7.07 0.55 -14.71
CA PRO A 125 -8.50 0.47 -14.95
C PRO A 125 -8.80 -0.79 -15.77
N ARG A 126 -9.78 -1.58 -15.34
CA ARG A 126 -10.27 -2.68 -16.15
C ARG A 126 -11.07 -2.08 -17.32
N ALA A 127 -10.84 -2.57 -18.53
CA ALA A 127 -11.48 -2.06 -19.74
C ALA A 127 -13.02 -2.01 -19.69
N ASN A 128 -13.65 -2.72 -18.75
CA ASN A 128 -15.10 -2.81 -18.57
C ASN A 128 -15.54 -2.52 -17.12
N ALA A 129 -14.76 -1.76 -16.35
CA ALA A 129 -15.19 -1.38 -15.00
C ALA A 129 -16.35 -0.37 -15.12
N PRO A 130 -17.48 -0.56 -14.40
CA PRO A 130 -18.54 0.44 -14.38
C PRO A 130 -17.99 1.75 -13.79
N VAL A 131 -18.28 2.85 -14.47
CA VAL A 131 -17.97 4.19 -13.98
C VAL A 131 -18.96 4.48 -12.85
N TYR A 132 -18.51 4.41 -11.61
CA TYR A 132 -19.30 4.88 -10.48
C TYR A 132 -19.17 6.41 -10.43
N GLU A 133 -20.17 7.11 -10.99
CA GLU A 133 -20.33 8.53 -10.75
C GLU A 133 -20.67 8.72 -9.27
N THR A 134 -19.75 9.32 -8.53
CA THR A 134 -20.04 9.82 -7.17
C THR A 134 -20.88 11.07 -7.31
N LYS A 135 -22.18 10.95 -6.99
CA LYS A 135 -23.07 12.11 -6.75
C LYS A 135 -22.71 12.78 -5.43
#